data_1e4380cb4b91cfeba81b5df31086bceb
#
_entry.id   1e4380cb4b91cfeba81b5df31086bceb
#
_cell.length_a   1.000
_cell.length_b   1.000
_cell.length_c   1.000
_cell.angle_alpha   90.00
_cell.angle_beta   90.00
_cell.angle_gamma   90.00
#
_symmetry.space_group_name_H-M   'P 1'
#
loop_
_entity.id
_entity.type
_entity.pdbx_description
1 polymer ?
#
loop_
_entity_poly.entity_id
_entity_poly.type
_entity_poly.pdbx_seq_one_letter_code
_entity_poly.pdbx_strand_id
1 'polypeptide(L)'
;MAKVNQRPWRIPGQRAKRRAWGFTVQVDGKQRRVYKSEWTKEDAERALAAFLMKVEPPKATAGMTLAEAAERYLATKARKRTLKKDERILKHLQSAFGAATALEDLTASRISEYKASRLATKVGSPGADRMLTAAAVNRPLALLRHLLRTAHEEWEILPAVPRIRLEREPQGRLRWLTEDEIKKLLEACGKSRNRDLRAAVVLAINTGLRRSELLGLTWDRADLSRGVIRLEMTKSGKRREVPLNAESYAALVSLGPKESGRVFRKQSLRKAYENAVGNAKLDDVNFHTLRHTFASWAVMRGVSLKELQELLGHSSLAMTMRYAHLAPERLRSAVARLEGLTGGKPTVEEINASVNA
;
A
#
# COMPACT_ATOMS: atom_id res chain seq x y z
N MET A 1 29.26 3.21 26.89
CA MET A 1 30.37 2.22 26.84
C MET A 1 31.17 2.29 28.13
N ALA A 2 31.51 1.15 28.72
CA ALA A 2 32.39 1.07 29.87
C ALA A 2 33.83 0.86 29.39
N LYS A 3 34.79 1.57 29.95
CA LYS A 3 36.19 1.49 29.53
C LYS A 3 37.14 1.57 30.73
N VAL A 4 38.03 0.59 30.83
CA VAL A 4 39.15 0.63 31.81
C VAL A 4 40.33 1.32 31.15
N ASN A 5 40.91 2.28 31.82
CA ASN A 5 42.08 3.03 31.34
C ASN A 5 42.93 3.55 32.48
N GLN A 6 44.12 4.03 32.15
CA GLN A 6 45.08 4.60 33.08
C GLN A 6 45.15 6.12 32.92
N ARG A 7 45.19 6.86 34.03
CA ARG A 7 45.32 8.32 34.02
C ARG A 7 46.45 8.82 34.90
N PRO A 8 47.06 9.96 34.55
CA PRO A 8 48.00 10.62 35.46
C PRO A 8 47.26 11.04 36.73
N TRP A 9 47.83 10.70 37.89
CA TRP A 9 47.28 11.01 39.20
C TRP A 9 48.27 11.85 40.03
N ARG A 10 47.82 12.98 40.57
CA ARG A 10 48.60 13.79 41.50
C ARG A 10 48.20 13.43 42.93
N ILE A 11 49.16 13.00 43.75
CA ILE A 11 48.96 12.84 45.18
C ILE A 11 49.25 14.19 45.82
N PRO A 12 48.37 14.77 46.66
CA PRO A 12 48.62 16.01 47.35
C PRO A 12 49.92 15.86 48.20
N GLY A 13 50.84 16.80 48.04
CA GLY A 13 52.11 16.81 48.76
C GLY A 13 53.30 16.09 48.06
N GLN A 14 53.16 15.46 46.96
CA GLN A 14 54.23 14.81 46.19
C GLN A 14 54.46 15.48 44.81
N ARG A 15 55.74 15.70 44.44
CA ARG A 15 56.16 16.27 43.15
C ARG A 15 56.02 15.31 41.95
N ALA A 16 55.98 13.99 42.17
CA ALA A 16 55.94 12.97 41.14
C ALA A 16 54.50 12.64 40.75
N LYS A 17 54.21 12.62 39.43
CA LYS A 17 52.94 12.11 38.88
C LYS A 17 52.98 10.59 38.87
N ARG A 18 52.08 9.91 39.58
CA ARG A 18 51.87 8.47 39.46
C ARG A 18 50.73 8.23 38.46
N ARG A 19 50.65 7.03 37.89
CA ARG A 19 49.53 6.61 37.06
C ARG A 19 48.57 5.80 37.91
N ALA A 20 47.26 6.16 37.83
CA ALA A 20 46.18 5.43 38.50
C ALA A 20 45.36 4.65 37.49
N TRP A 21 45.09 3.39 37.78
CA TRP A 21 44.14 2.59 37.04
C TRP A 21 42.73 2.87 37.53
N GLY A 22 41.76 2.82 36.60
CA GLY A 22 40.37 3.00 36.93
C GLY A 22 39.47 2.77 35.73
N PHE A 23 38.19 3.04 35.89
CA PHE A 23 37.20 2.89 34.84
C PHE A 23 36.34 4.13 34.68
N THR A 24 35.81 4.24 33.48
CA THR A 24 34.81 5.24 33.13
C THR A 24 33.59 4.51 32.58
N VAL A 25 32.42 4.80 33.11
CA VAL A 25 31.13 4.20 32.70
C VAL A 25 30.06 5.28 32.59
N GLN A 26 29.15 5.14 31.65
CA GLN A 26 27.99 6.01 31.48
C GLN A 26 26.78 5.33 32.10
N VAL A 27 26.17 5.96 33.11
CA VAL A 27 24.96 5.49 33.80
C VAL A 27 23.99 6.65 33.85
N ASP A 28 22.74 6.45 33.37
CA ASP A 28 21.67 7.44 33.34
C ASP A 28 22.08 8.76 32.66
N GLY A 29 22.78 8.66 31.52
CA GLY A 29 23.29 9.81 30.77
C GLY A 29 24.46 10.55 31.43
N LYS A 30 24.85 10.16 32.64
CA LYS A 30 25.97 10.77 33.39
C LYS A 30 27.20 9.90 33.36
N GLN A 31 28.34 10.52 33.10
CA GLN A 31 29.63 9.81 33.11
C GLN A 31 30.15 9.68 34.52
N ARG A 32 30.32 8.43 35.02
CA ARG A 32 30.99 8.12 36.30
C ARG A 32 32.42 7.66 36.05
N ARG A 33 33.32 8.14 36.89
CA ARG A 33 34.75 7.86 36.79
C ARG A 33 35.28 7.46 38.17
N VAL A 34 35.95 6.32 38.26
CA VAL A 34 36.54 5.81 39.50
C VAL A 34 37.98 5.42 39.20
N TYR A 35 38.93 6.03 39.88
CA TYR A 35 40.37 5.77 39.76
C TYR A 35 41.00 5.69 41.12
N LYS A 36 41.95 4.74 41.29
CA LYS A 36 42.76 4.65 42.50
C LYS A 36 44.24 4.42 42.17
N SER A 37 45.12 5.08 42.93
CA SER A 37 46.56 5.03 42.70
C SER A 37 47.18 3.67 43.00
N GLU A 38 46.53 2.89 43.87
CA GLU A 38 46.91 1.56 44.30
C GLU A 38 46.38 0.42 43.42
N TRP A 39 45.50 0.71 42.48
CA TRP A 39 44.90 -0.32 41.65
C TRP A 39 45.83 -0.76 40.52
N THR A 40 45.87 -2.08 40.30
CA THR A 40 46.34 -2.68 39.06
C THR A 40 45.25 -2.62 37.98
N LYS A 41 45.59 -3.01 36.78
CA LYS A 41 44.60 -3.12 35.69
C LYS A 41 43.50 -4.12 36.04
N GLU A 42 43.87 -5.26 36.61
CA GLU A 42 42.95 -6.31 37.06
C GLU A 42 42.00 -5.87 38.17
N ASP A 43 42.52 -5.05 39.12
CA ASP A 43 41.68 -4.47 40.18
C ASP A 43 40.65 -3.50 39.61
N ALA A 44 41.00 -2.70 38.59
CA ALA A 44 40.09 -1.80 37.91
C ALA A 44 39.03 -2.56 37.11
N GLU A 45 39.40 -3.68 36.47
CA GLU A 45 38.46 -4.56 35.76
C GLU A 45 37.48 -5.26 36.71
N ARG A 46 37.99 -5.78 37.86
CA ARG A 46 37.15 -6.35 38.93
C ARG A 46 36.21 -5.30 39.53
N ALA A 47 36.71 -4.11 39.79
CA ALA A 47 35.88 -3.01 40.32
C ALA A 47 34.80 -2.56 39.31
N LEU A 48 35.11 -2.53 38.00
CA LEU A 48 34.14 -2.27 36.99
C LEU A 48 33.06 -3.36 36.91
N ALA A 49 33.46 -4.65 36.95
CA ALA A 49 32.52 -5.76 36.95
C ALA A 49 31.59 -5.71 38.18
N ALA A 50 32.16 -5.46 39.38
CA ALA A 50 31.38 -5.30 40.60
C ALA A 50 30.46 -4.06 40.56
N PHE A 51 30.89 -2.98 39.92
CA PHE A 51 30.08 -1.79 39.73
C PHE A 51 28.89 -2.06 38.78
N LEU A 52 29.15 -2.76 37.66
CA LEU A 52 28.11 -3.14 36.71
C LEU A 52 27.10 -4.14 37.31
N MET A 53 27.53 -5.04 38.19
CA MET A 53 26.64 -5.94 38.95
C MET A 53 25.80 -5.23 40.00
N LYS A 54 26.26 -4.10 40.58
CA LYS A 54 25.52 -3.29 41.55
C LYS A 54 24.59 -2.24 40.88
N VAL A 55 24.82 -1.91 39.64
CA VAL A 55 23.85 -1.14 38.86
C VAL A 55 22.73 -2.12 38.56
N GLU A 56 21.66 -2.08 39.34
CA GLU A 56 20.41 -2.75 38.94
C GLU A 56 20.14 -2.36 37.47
N PRO A 57 19.88 -3.36 36.60
CA PRO A 57 19.39 -3.01 35.28
C PRO A 57 18.21 -2.05 35.50
N PRO A 58 18.10 -0.96 34.72
CA PRO A 58 16.98 -0.03 34.88
C PRO A 58 15.74 -0.91 35.03
N LYS A 59 14.99 -0.74 36.15
CA LYS A 59 13.73 -1.45 36.38
C LYS A 59 13.03 -1.39 35.04
N ALA A 60 12.80 -2.54 34.39
CA ALA A 60 12.05 -2.61 33.18
C ALA A 60 10.73 -1.93 33.53
N THR A 61 10.59 -0.67 33.14
CA THR A 61 9.29 0.00 33.11
C THR A 61 8.46 -0.96 32.31
N ALA A 62 7.42 -1.51 32.92
CA ALA A 62 6.57 -2.52 32.29
C ALA A 62 6.31 -2.04 30.88
N GLY A 63 6.94 -2.70 29.90
CA GLY A 63 7.04 -2.17 28.55
C GLY A 63 5.63 -1.97 28.04
N MET A 64 5.37 -0.90 27.29
CA MET A 64 4.05 -0.59 26.75
C MET A 64 3.45 -1.84 26.12
N THR A 65 2.24 -2.19 26.51
CA THR A 65 1.50 -3.35 26.00
C THR A 65 1.00 -3.10 24.58
N LEU A 66 0.70 -4.17 23.86
CA LEU A 66 0.09 -4.08 22.52
C LEU A 66 -1.27 -3.36 22.55
N ALA A 67 -2.04 -3.48 23.67
CA ALA A 67 -3.29 -2.78 23.84
C ALA A 67 -3.08 -1.26 23.96
N GLU A 68 -2.21 -0.82 24.85
CA GLU A 68 -1.88 0.60 25.05
C GLU A 68 -1.28 1.23 23.78
N ALA A 69 -0.41 0.51 23.10
CA ALA A 69 0.15 0.95 21.83
C ALA A 69 -0.89 1.08 20.73
N ALA A 70 -1.86 0.17 20.66
CA ALA A 70 -2.96 0.23 19.70
C ALA A 70 -3.86 1.44 19.97
N GLU A 71 -4.21 1.72 21.21
CA GLU A 71 -5.00 2.89 21.60
C GLU A 71 -4.27 4.19 21.26
N ARG A 72 -3.00 4.31 21.64
CA ARG A 72 -2.18 5.47 21.32
C ARG A 72 -2.06 5.69 19.82
N TYR A 73 -1.85 4.60 19.06
CA TYR A 73 -1.80 4.66 17.59
C TYR A 73 -3.11 5.16 16.98
N LEU A 74 -4.26 4.65 17.42
CA LEU A 74 -5.56 5.07 16.93
C LEU A 74 -5.84 6.55 17.24
N ALA A 75 -5.47 7.02 18.42
CA ALA A 75 -5.58 8.42 18.81
C ALA A 75 -4.75 9.35 17.91
N THR A 76 -3.50 8.98 17.62
CA THR A 76 -2.63 9.78 16.73
C THR A 76 -3.09 9.80 15.28
N LYS A 77 -3.84 8.79 14.82
CA LYS A 77 -4.33 8.66 13.43
C LYS A 77 -5.83 8.98 13.29
N ALA A 78 -6.44 9.73 14.22
CA ALA A 78 -7.88 10.03 14.27
C ALA A 78 -8.44 10.59 12.95
N ARG A 79 -7.67 11.35 12.18
CA ARG A 79 -8.06 11.90 10.87
C ARG A 79 -7.99 10.90 9.70
N LYS A 80 -7.52 9.66 9.93
CA LYS A 80 -7.34 8.66 8.87
C LYS A 80 -8.68 8.09 8.42
N ARG A 81 -9.04 8.25 7.15
CA ARG A 81 -10.30 7.73 6.57
C ARG A 81 -10.51 6.23 6.76
N THR A 82 -9.43 5.46 6.93
CA THR A 82 -9.47 3.99 7.11
C THR A 82 -9.31 3.57 8.58
N LEU A 83 -9.49 4.47 9.55
CA LEU A 83 -9.27 4.21 10.98
C LEU A 83 -10.03 2.98 11.47
N LYS A 84 -11.32 2.85 11.14
CA LYS A 84 -12.15 1.67 11.51
C LYS A 84 -11.59 0.34 10.98
N LYS A 85 -10.83 0.37 9.87
CA LYS A 85 -10.19 -0.83 9.34
C LYS A 85 -8.92 -1.15 10.13
N ASP A 86 -8.14 -0.14 10.47
CA ASP A 86 -6.96 -0.30 11.30
C ASP A 86 -7.35 -0.82 12.69
N GLU A 87 -8.40 -0.26 13.30
CA GLU A 87 -8.98 -0.75 14.56
C GLU A 87 -9.31 -2.24 14.53
N ARG A 88 -10.00 -2.71 13.48
CA ARG A 88 -10.30 -4.15 13.33
C ARG A 88 -9.05 -5.00 13.20
N ILE A 89 -8.03 -4.52 12.50
CA ILE A 89 -6.77 -5.23 12.35
C ILE A 89 -6.02 -5.26 13.69
N LEU A 90 -6.00 -4.16 14.44
CA LEU A 90 -5.37 -4.09 15.76
C LEU A 90 -6.05 -5.03 16.75
N LYS A 91 -7.39 -5.06 16.79
CA LYS A 91 -8.15 -6.05 17.61
C LYS A 91 -7.79 -7.49 17.23
N HIS A 92 -7.65 -7.78 15.94
CA HIS A 92 -7.20 -9.10 15.49
C HIS A 92 -5.78 -9.43 15.96
N LEU A 93 -4.85 -8.46 15.89
CA LEU A 93 -3.48 -8.64 16.38
C LEU A 93 -3.43 -8.82 17.90
N GLN A 94 -4.23 -8.07 18.66
CA GLN A 94 -4.39 -8.23 20.12
C GLN A 94 -4.93 -9.62 20.48
N SER A 95 -5.89 -10.13 19.71
CA SER A 95 -6.40 -11.50 19.89
C SER A 95 -5.34 -12.57 19.57
N ALA A 96 -4.46 -12.32 18.59
CA ALA A 96 -3.46 -13.29 18.15
C ALA A 96 -2.21 -13.32 19.05
N PHE A 97 -1.74 -12.17 19.50
CA PHE A 97 -0.52 -12.05 20.30
C PHE A 97 -0.76 -11.90 21.80
N GLY A 98 -2.00 -11.58 22.20
CA GLY A 98 -2.34 -11.19 23.56
C GLY A 98 -2.33 -9.67 23.72
N ALA A 99 -3.43 -9.08 24.24
CA ALA A 99 -3.56 -7.64 24.44
C ALA A 99 -2.54 -7.09 25.45
N ALA A 100 -2.23 -7.87 26.51
CA ALA A 100 -1.28 -7.53 27.56
C ALA A 100 0.19 -7.83 27.20
N THR A 101 0.47 -8.34 26.01
CA THR A 101 1.86 -8.61 25.57
C THR A 101 2.63 -7.31 25.43
N ALA A 102 3.81 -7.22 26.05
CA ALA A 102 4.70 -6.08 25.89
C ALA A 102 5.20 -5.99 24.43
N LEU A 103 5.39 -4.79 23.90
CA LEU A 103 5.89 -4.61 22.54
C LEU A 103 7.27 -5.24 22.31
N GLU A 104 8.11 -5.27 23.34
CA GLU A 104 9.44 -5.89 23.32
C GLU A 104 9.37 -7.41 23.12
N ASP A 105 8.29 -8.04 23.59
CA ASP A 105 8.05 -9.48 23.45
C ASP A 105 7.52 -9.88 22.07
N LEU A 106 7.20 -8.92 21.21
CA LEU A 106 6.82 -9.16 19.81
C LEU A 106 8.06 -9.43 18.95
N THR A 107 8.76 -10.52 19.26
CA THR A 107 10.00 -10.92 18.56
C THR A 107 9.73 -11.35 17.11
N ALA A 108 10.80 -11.34 16.28
CA ALA A 108 10.73 -11.81 14.90
C ALA A 108 10.25 -13.28 14.79
N SER A 109 10.61 -14.14 15.78
CA SER A 109 10.14 -15.53 15.86
C SER A 109 8.63 -15.61 16.03
N ARG A 110 8.07 -14.95 17.06
CA ARG A 110 6.61 -14.95 17.31
C ARG A 110 5.81 -14.41 16.13
N ILE A 111 6.33 -13.37 15.46
CA ILE A 111 5.71 -12.81 14.27
C ILE A 111 5.77 -13.80 13.09
N SER A 112 6.86 -14.55 12.95
CA SER A 112 6.99 -15.59 11.92
C SER A 112 6.05 -16.77 12.18
N GLU A 113 5.88 -17.20 13.42
CA GLU A 113 4.93 -18.23 13.84
C GLU A 113 3.48 -17.79 13.54
N TYR A 114 3.11 -16.56 13.91
CA TYR A 114 1.81 -15.99 13.55
C TYR A 114 1.59 -16.01 12.04
N LYS A 115 2.60 -15.58 11.25
CA LYS A 115 2.52 -15.60 9.78
C LYS A 115 2.28 -17.00 9.25
N ALA A 116 3.03 -18.01 9.72
CA ALA A 116 2.89 -19.40 9.32
C ALA A 116 1.48 -19.94 9.65
N SER A 117 0.99 -19.70 10.86
CA SER A 117 -0.36 -20.06 11.29
C SER A 117 -1.44 -19.42 10.40
N ARG A 118 -1.26 -18.14 10.03
CA ARG A 118 -2.20 -17.45 9.14
C ARG A 118 -2.20 -18.01 7.73
N LEU A 119 -1.05 -18.37 7.18
CA LEU A 119 -0.94 -19.01 5.86
C LEU A 119 -1.60 -20.39 5.83
N ALA A 120 -1.57 -21.14 6.94
CA ALA A 120 -2.23 -22.42 7.09
C ALA A 120 -3.75 -22.31 7.39
N THR A 121 -4.28 -21.09 7.57
CA THR A 121 -5.70 -20.90 7.89
C THR A 121 -6.58 -21.12 6.66
N LYS A 122 -7.48 -22.09 6.73
CA LYS A 122 -8.53 -22.31 5.73
C LYS A 122 -9.66 -21.30 5.90
N VAL A 123 -10.19 -20.79 4.80
CA VAL A 123 -11.28 -19.81 4.77
C VAL A 123 -12.29 -20.16 3.69
N GLY A 124 -13.56 -19.92 3.96
CA GLY A 124 -14.65 -20.18 3.03
C GLY A 124 -15.79 -20.93 3.69
N SER A 125 -16.78 -21.32 2.89
CA SER A 125 -17.88 -22.19 3.32
C SER A 125 -17.35 -23.60 3.63
N PRO A 126 -18.05 -24.42 4.43
CA PRO A 126 -17.68 -25.81 4.65
C PRO A 126 -17.45 -26.54 3.32
N GLY A 127 -16.29 -27.19 3.16
CA GLY A 127 -15.88 -27.85 1.92
C GLY A 127 -15.03 -27.00 0.95
N ALA A 128 -14.83 -25.71 1.20
CA ALA A 128 -13.92 -24.90 0.41
C ALA A 128 -12.48 -24.97 0.97
N ASP A 129 -11.58 -25.66 0.26
CA ASP A 129 -10.16 -25.76 0.61
C ASP A 129 -9.34 -24.52 0.20
N ARG A 130 -9.89 -23.33 0.51
CA ARG A 130 -9.22 -22.08 0.19
C ARG A 130 -8.41 -21.58 1.37
N MET A 131 -7.10 -21.41 1.18
CA MET A 131 -6.21 -20.77 2.16
C MET A 131 -6.33 -19.25 2.10
N LEU A 132 -5.94 -18.58 3.19
CA LEU A 132 -5.78 -17.14 3.19
C LEU A 132 -4.75 -16.71 2.14
N THR A 133 -5.07 -15.65 1.40
CA THR A 133 -4.13 -15.09 0.42
C THR A 133 -2.96 -14.37 1.10
N ALA A 134 -1.81 -14.32 0.44
CA ALA A 134 -0.65 -13.55 0.89
C ALA A 134 -1.03 -12.10 1.27
N ALA A 135 -1.86 -11.44 0.47
CA ALA A 135 -2.36 -10.11 0.76
C ALA A 135 -3.17 -10.02 2.07
N ALA A 136 -3.97 -11.05 2.40
CA ALA A 136 -4.75 -11.09 3.65
C ALA A 136 -3.85 -11.27 4.87
N VAL A 137 -2.74 -11.99 4.73
CA VAL A 137 -1.72 -12.18 5.77
C VAL A 137 -0.84 -10.93 5.91
N ASN A 138 -0.45 -10.32 4.81
CA ASN A 138 0.42 -9.14 4.79
C ASN A 138 -0.20 -7.90 5.43
N ARG A 139 -1.51 -7.70 5.30
CA ARG A 139 -2.19 -6.49 5.81
C ARG A 139 -2.03 -6.29 7.33
N PRO A 140 -2.32 -7.29 8.19
CA PRO A 140 -2.04 -7.19 9.62
C PRO A 140 -0.55 -6.98 9.92
N LEU A 141 0.33 -7.70 9.24
CA LEU A 141 1.77 -7.58 9.44
C LEU A 141 2.31 -6.19 9.04
N ALA A 142 1.78 -5.60 7.98
CA ALA A 142 2.15 -4.24 7.56
C ALA A 142 1.71 -3.20 8.59
N LEU A 143 0.52 -3.37 9.19
CA LEU A 143 0.05 -2.48 10.25
C LEU A 143 0.88 -2.67 11.53
N LEU A 144 1.17 -3.91 11.93
CA LEU A 144 2.03 -4.21 13.06
C LEU A 144 3.43 -3.59 12.87
N ARG A 145 4.04 -3.77 11.70
CA ARG A 145 5.33 -3.16 11.37
C ARG A 145 5.29 -1.64 11.48
N HIS A 146 4.21 -1.01 11.03
CA HIS A 146 4.05 0.43 11.14
C HIS A 146 3.87 0.89 12.59
N LEU A 147 3.08 0.16 13.40
CA LEU A 147 2.92 0.42 14.83
C LEU A 147 4.26 0.34 15.58
N LEU A 148 5.00 -0.77 15.37
CA LEU A 148 6.30 -0.98 16.04
C LEU A 148 7.34 0.06 15.59
N ARG A 149 7.31 0.47 14.33
CA ARG A 149 8.16 1.55 13.83
C ARG A 149 7.80 2.89 14.47
N THR A 150 6.52 3.23 14.59
CA THR A 150 6.06 4.42 15.32
C THR A 150 6.49 4.37 16.79
N ALA A 151 6.39 3.20 17.43
CA ALA A 151 6.83 3.00 18.81
C ALA A 151 8.35 3.20 18.99
N HIS A 152 9.13 2.86 17.98
CA HIS A 152 10.59 3.06 17.98
C HIS A 152 10.98 4.50 17.59
N GLU A 153 10.48 5.01 16.47
CA GLU A 153 10.93 6.26 15.83
C GLU A 153 10.26 7.51 16.43
N GLU A 154 8.95 7.44 16.78
CA GLU A 154 8.18 8.59 17.25
C GLU A 154 7.98 8.59 18.79
N TRP A 155 7.85 7.41 19.40
CA TRP A 155 7.57 7.30 20.84
C TRP A 155 8.79 6.96 21.68
N GLU A 156 9.87 6.52 21.04
CA GLU A 156 11.15 6.16 21.66
C GLU A 156 11.05 5.12 22.81
N ILE A 157 10.03 4.24 22.71
CA ILE A 157 9.75 3.22 23.74
C ILE A 157 10.28 1.82 23.37
N LEU A 158 10.61 1.59 22.11
CA LEU A 158 11.23 0.35 21.64
C LEU A 158 12.69 0.60 21.27
N PRO A 159 13.64 -0.24 21.72
CA PRO A 159 15.05 -0.09 21.37
C PRO A 159 15.32 -0.42 19.91
N ALA A 160 14.55 -1.34 19.31
CA ALA A 160 14.66 -1.75 17.90
C ALA A 160 13.36 -2.34 17.38
N VAL A 161 13.16 -2.25 16.07
CA VAL A 161 12.01 -2.86 15.39
C VAL A 161 12.37 -4.27 14.91
N PRO A 162 11.62 -5.32 15.29
CA PRO A 162 11.86 -6.67 14.80
C PRO A 162 11.67 -6.75 13.28
N ARG A 163 12.47 -7.59 12.63
CA ARG A 163 12.39 -7.78 11.18
C ARG A 163 11.11 -8.52 10.80
N ILE A 164 10.20 -7.84 10.11
CA ILE A 164 8.94 -8.40 9.59
C ILE A 164 9.05 -8.59 8.08
N ARG A 165 9.15 -9.85 7.63
CA ARG A 165 9.15 -10.19 6.20
C ARG A 165 7.72 -10.48 5.74
N LEU A 166 7.26 -9.69 4.78
CA LEU A 166 5.97 -9.91 4.13
C LEU A 166 6.09 -11.02 3.07
N GLU A 167 4.97 -11.71 2.79
CA GLU A 167 4.87 -12.67 1.71
C GLU A 167 4.86 -11.98 0.34
N ARG A 168 5.39 -12.66 -0.67
CA ARG A 168 5.30 -12.19 -2.06
C ARG A 168 3.85 -12.31 -2.53
N GLU A 169 3.23 -11.18 -2.82
CA GLU A 169 1.89 -11.18 -3.40
C GLU A 169 2.00 -11.46 -4.91
N PRO A 170 1.30 -12.51 -5.42
CA PRO A 170 1.24 -12.72 -6.86
C PRO A 170 0.59 -11.50 -7.51
N GLN A 171 1.12 -11.08 -8.64
CA GLN A 171 0.44 -10.08 -9.46
C GLN A 171 -0.90 -10.68 -9.90
N GLY A 172 -2.01 -10.07 -9.46
CA GLY A 172 -3.35 -10.52 -9.85
C GLY A 172 -3.48 -10.52 -11.37
N ARG A 173 -4.14 -11.55 -11.92
CA ARG A 173 -4.48 -11.57 -13.34
C ARG A 173 -5.28 -10.32 -13.69
N LEU A 174 -4.89 -9.68 -14.77
CA LEU A 174 -5.64 -8.56 -15.30
C LEU A 174 -6.85 -9.11 -16.07
N ARG A 175 -8.03 -9.05 -15.44
CA ARG A 175 -9.30 -9.47 -16.06
C ARG A 175 -9.99 -8.24 -16.65
N TRP A 176 -10.31 -8.29 -17.93
CA TRP A 176 -11.18 -7.33 -18.63
C TRP A 176 -12.23 -8.07 -19.46
N LEU A 177 -13.28 -7.39 -19.85
CA LEU A 177 -14.37 -7.97 -20.63
C LEU A 177 -14.07 -7.85 -22.14
N THR A 178 -14.35 -8.91 -22.87
CA THR A 178 -14.41 -8.89 -24.34
C THR A 178 -15.65 -8.13 -24.82
N GLU A 179 -15.73 -7.81 -26.11
CA GLU A 179 -16.92 -7.14 -26.68
C GLU A 179 -18.19 -7.96 -26.48
N ASP A 180 -18.12 -9.30 -26.65
CA ASP A 180 -19.27 -10.19 -26.46
C ASP A 180 -19.67 -10.28 -24.99
N GLU A 181 -18.71 -10.29 -24.06
CA GLU A 181 -19.00 -10.26 -22.63
C GLU A 181 -19.63 -8.93 -22.20
N ILE A 182 -19.21 -7.81 -22.80
CA ILE A 182 -19.83 -6.50 -22.58
C ILE A 182 -21.27 -6.52 -23.05
N LYS A 183 -21.57 -7.04 -24.26
CA LYS A 183 -22.94 -7.17 -24.80
C LYS A 183 -23.81 -7.99 -23.85
N LYS A 184 -23.37 -9.20 -23.47
CA LYS A 184 -24.09 -10.08 -22.53
C LYS A 184 -24.38 -9.40 -21.18
N LEU A 185 -23.37 -8.69 -20.63
CA LEU A 185 -23.52 -7.97 -19.37
C LEU A 185 -24.55 -6.83 -19.49
N LEU A 186 -24.52 -6.05 -20.56
CA LEU A 186 -25.44 -4.93 -20.77
C LEU A 186 -26.88 -5.40 -21.01
N GLU A 187 -27.08 -6.53 -21.67
CA GLU A 187 -28.39 -7.18 -21.81
C GLU A 187 -28.94 -7.62 -20.45
N ALA A 188 -28.10 -8.29 -19.64
CA ALA A 188 -28.49 -8.70 -18.30
C ALA A 188 -28.79 -7.49 -17.39
N CYS A 189 -28.02 -6.40 -17.52
CA CYS A 189 -28.29 -5.14 -16.82
C CYS A 189 -29.62 -4.50 -17.25
N GLY A 190 -30.00 -4.59 -18.54
CA GLY A 190 -31.26 -4.10 -19.05
C GLY A 190 -32.49 -4.81 -18.47
N LYS A 191 -32.34 -6.10 -18.12
CA LYS A 191 -33.38 -6.93 -17.49
C LYS A 191 -33.44 -6.74 -15.95
N SER A 192 -32.55 -5.94 -15.38
CA SER A 192 -32.51 -5.70 -13.95
C SER A 192 -33.66 -4.83 -13.46
N ARG A 193 -34.24 -5.16 -12.29
CA ARG A 193 -35.19 -4.27 -11.59
C ARG A 193 -34.59 -2.92 -11.18
N ASN A 194 -33.28 -2.82 -11.17
CA ASN A 194 -32.59 -1.56 -10.90
C ASN A 194 -32.34 -0.79 -12.20
N ARG A 195 -33.18 0.20 -12.49
CA ARG A 195 -33.13 1.01 -13.72
C ARG A 195 -31.81 1.77 -13.93
N ASP A 196 -31.07 2.06 -12.85
CA ASP A 196 -29.83 2.80 -12.92
C ASP A 196 -28.63 1.90 -13.31
N LEU A 197 -28.80 0.55 -13.21
CA LEU A 197 -27.68 -0.39 -13.34
C LEU A 197 -27.01 -0.33 -14.71
N ARG A 198 -27.81 -0.37 -15.80
CA ARG A 198 -27.27 -0.38 -17.16
C ARG A 198 -26.49 0.90 -17.45
N ALA A 199 -27.03 2.06 -17.10
CA ALA A 199 -26.35 3.34 -17.28
C ALA A 199 -25.04 3.41 -16.44
N ALA A 200 -25.06 2.91 -15.20
CA ALA A 200 -23.86 2.85 -14.36
C ALA A 200 -22.77 1.97 -14.95
N VAL A 201 -23.13 0.83 -15.56
CA VAL A 201 -22.16 -0.08 -16.20
C VAL A 201 -21.59 0.55 -17.46
N VAL A 202 -22.44 1.17 -18.32
CA VAL A 202 -21.99 1.90 -19.51
C VAL A 202 -21.02 3.03 -19.13
N LEU A 203 -21.37 3.84 -18.15
CA LEU A 203 -20.48 4.90 -17.64
C LEU A 203 -19.16 4.33 -17.12
N ALA A 204 -19.19 3.25 -16.35
CA ALA A 204 -17.98 2.65 -15.80
C ALA A 204 -17.02 2.14 -16.89
N ILE A 205 -17.56 1.51 -17.94
CA ILE A 205 -16.78 0.97 -19.08
C ILE A 205 -16.22 2.10 -19.96
N ASN A 206 -16.93 3.22 -20.10
CA ASN A 206 -16.54 4.30 -21.00
C ASN A 206 -15.74 5.43 -20.33
N THR A 207 -15.69 5.48 -18.99
CA THR A 207 -15.00 6.55 -18.26
C THR A 207 -13.89 6.03 -17.33
N GLY A 208 -13.87 4.74 -17.04
CA GLY A 208 -12.95 4.14 -16.10
C GLY A 208 -13.05 4.67 -14.66
N LEU A 209 -14.14 5.30 -14.27
CA LEU A 209 -14.40 5.83 -12.93
C LEU A 209 -14.28 4.72 -11.87
N ARG A 210 -13.72 5.06 -10.71
CA ARG A 210 -13.77 4.15 -9.56
C ARG A 210 -15.21 3.98 -9.10
N ARG A 211 -15.57 2.81 -8.58
CA ARG A 211 -16.92 2.56 -8.07
C ARG A 211 -17.42 3.66 -7.11
N SER A 212 -16.56 4.13 -6.23
CA SER A 212 -16.93 5.20 -5.28
C SER A 212 -17.11 6.56 -5.95
N GLU A 213 -16.35 6.87 -6.99
CA GLU A 213 -16.48 8.09 -7.79
C GLU A 213 -17.78 8.06 -8.58
N LEU A 214 -18.05 6.94 -9.24
CA LEU A 214 -19.28 6.73 -10.02
C LEU A 214 -20.54 6.82 -9.13
N LEU A 215 -20.61 6.03 -8.06
CA LEU A 215 -21.78 6.01 -7.18
C LEU A 215 -21.94 7.28 -6.33
N GLY A 216 -20.88 8.04 -6.17
CA GLY A 216 -20.87 9.35 -5.52
C GLY A 216 -21.11 10.53 -6.47
N LEU A 217 -21.34 10.25 -7.78
CA LEU A 217 -21.53 11.31 -8.77
C LEU A 217 -22.82 12.09 -8.50
N THR A 218 -22.71 13.41 -8.59
CA THR A 218 -23.79 14.36 -8.47
C THR A 218 -23.96 15.14 -9.76
N TRP A 219 -25.15 15.65 -10.03
CA TRP A 219 -25.47 16.34 -11.27
C TRP A 219 -24.70 17.64 -11.46
N ASP A 220 -24.40 18.37 -10.40
CA ASP A 220 -23.54 19.55 -10.40
C ASP A 220 -22.11 19.29 -10.88
N ARG A 221 -21.69 18.01 -10.88
CA ARG A 221 -20.37 17.56 -11.36
C ARG A 221 -20.41 16.95 -12.75
N ALA A 222 -21.56 16.64 -13.26
CA ALA A 222 -21.79 16.14 -14.62
C ALA A 222 -22.07 17.32 -15.55
N ASP A 223 -21.03 17.94 -16.09
CA ASP A 223 -21.16 19.07 -17.00
C ASP A 223 -21.47 18.56 -18.41
N LEU A 224 -22.77 18.43 -18.69
CA LEU A 224 -23.24 17.93 -19.99
C LEU A 224 -22.99 18.93 -21.12
N SER A 225 -22.91 20.23 -20.84
CA SER A 225 -22.62 21.23 -21.88
C SER A 225 -21.21 21.13 -22.41
N ARG A 226 -20.24 20.81 -21.52
CA ARG A 226 -18.85 20.57 -21.89
C ARG A 226 -18.54 19.08 -22.17
N GLY A 227 -19.48 18.17 -21.90
CA GLY A 227 -19.26 16.74 -22.05
C GLY A 227 -18.19 16.17 -21.11
N VAL A 228 -18.14 16.63 -19.85
CA VAL A 228 -17.15 16.19 -18.87
C VAL A 228 -17.75 15.90 -17.50
N ILE A 229 -17.12 14.98 -16.75
CA ILE A 229 -17.38 14.75 -15.33
C ILE A 229 -16.24 15.37 -14.52
N ARG A 230 -16.56 16.28 -13.60
CA ARG A 230 -15.61 16.91 -12.69
C ARG A 230 -15.47 16.12 -11.41
N LEU A 231 -14.26 15.70 -11.07
CA LEU A 231 -13.94 14.97 -9.85
C LEU A 231 -13.03 15.81 -8.96
N GLU A 232 -13.59 16.41 -7.90
CA GLU A 232 -12.87 17.36 -7.05
C GLU A 232 -12.02 16.68 -5.96
N MET A 233 -12.49 15.55 -5.41
CA MET A 233 -11.83 14.84 -4.32
C MET A 233 -11.60 13.38 -4.70
N THR A 234 -10.47 13.10 -5.33
CA THR A 234 -10.06 11.73 -5.59
C THR A 234 -9.31 11.14 -4.37
N LYS A 235 -9.13 9.83 -4.33
CA LYS A 235 -8.33 9.17 -3.28
C LYS A 235 -6.88 9.71 -3.22
N SER A 236 -6.38 10.29 -4.31
CA SER A 236 -5.07 10.92 -4.44
C SER A 236 -5.06 12.44 -4.17
N GLY A 237 -6.21 13.03 -3.80
CA GLY A 237 -6.33 14.47 -3.53
C GLY A 237 -6.27 15.38 -4.75
N LYS A 238 -6.12 14.83 -5.96
CA LYS A 238 -6.03 15.62 -7.20
C LYS A 238 -7.39 15.75 -7.87
N ARG A 239 -7.73 16.97 -8.30
CA ARG A 239 -8.87 17.22 -9.18
C ARG A 239 -8.59 16.67 -10.57
N ARG A 240 -9.59 16.14 -11.24
CA ARG A 240 -9.51 15.78 -12.66
C ARG A 240 -10.86 15.88 -13.34
N GLU A 241 -10.83 16.17 -14.62
CA GLU A 241 -11.98 16.04 -15.52
C GLU A 241 -11.89 14.73 -16.29
N VAL A 242 -13.02 14.07 -16.48
CA VAL A 242 -13.13 12.85 -17.26
C VAL A 242 -14.05 13.16 -18.44
N PRO A 243 -13.52 13.19 -19.69
CA PRO A 243 -14.33 13.44 -20.87
C PRO A 243 -15.33 12.32 -21.11
N LEU A 244 -16.48 12.66 -21.63
CA LEU A 244 -17.56 11.75 -22.01
C LEU A 244 -17.50 11.49 -23.52
N ASN A 245 -17.51 10.22 -23.90
CA ASN A 245 -17.84 9.84 -25.27
C ASN A 245 -19.37 9.78 -25.47
N ALA A 246 -19.84 9.59 -26.72
CA ALA A 246 -21.26 9.57 -27.05
C ALA A 246 -22.08 8.58 -26.20
N GLU A 247 -21.54 7.38 -25.94
CA GLU A 247 -22.22 6.35 -25.16
C GLU A 247 -22.37 6.72 -23.67
N SER A 248 -21.31 7.25 -23.05
CA SER A 248 -21.35 7.70 -21.65
C SER A 248 -22.22 8.94 -21.49
N TYR A 249 -22.22 9.84 -22.46
CA TYR A 249 -23.12 10.99 -22.50
C TYR A 249 -24.59 10.54 -22.58
N ALA A 250 -24.93 9.68 -23.55
CA ALA A 250 -26.28 9.14 -23.70
C ALA A 250 -26.75 8.38 -22.44
N ALA A 251 -25.84 7.63 -21.77
CA ALA A 251 -26.15 6.96 -20.54
C ALA A 251 -26.49 7.94 -19.38
N LEU A 252 -25.80 9.07 -19.28
CA LEU A 252 -26.15 10.12 -18.32
C LEU A 252 -27.49 10.77 -18.62
N VAL A 253 -27.72 11.13 -19.89
CA VAL A 253 -28.99 11.72 -20.33
C VAL A 253 -30.18 10.80 -20.06
N SER A 254 -30.02 9.48 -20.22
CA SER A 254 -31.07 8.49 -19.95
C SER A 254 -31.52 8.41 -18.48
N LEU A 255 -30.69 8.91 -17.55
CA LEU A 255 -31.00 8.96 -16.11
C LEU A 255 -31.87 10.17 -15.70
N GLY A 256 -32.17 11.08 -16.63
CA GLY A 256 -32.94 12.29 -16.41
C GLY A 256 -32.15 13.36 -15.67
N PRO A 257 -31.39 14.18 -16.40
CA PRO A 257 -30.56 15.24 -15.82
C PRO A 257 -31.35 16.17 -14.90
N LYS A 258 -30.70 16.65 -13.83
CA LYS A 258 -31.23 17.55 -12.85
C LYS A 258 -30.20 18.65 -12.56
N GLU A 259 -30.62 19.76 -11.98
CA GLU A 259 -29.72 20.82 -11.57
C GLU A 259 -28.76 20.38 -10.44
N SER A 260 -29.23 19.53 -9.54
CA SER A 260 -28.43 19.09 -8.38
C SER A 260 -28.86 17.69 -7.89
N GLY A 261 -28.10 17.19 -6.92
CA GLY A 261 -28.38 15.93 -6.28
C GLY A 261 -27.65 14.74 -6.94
N ARG A 262 -27.87 13.54 -6.44
CA ARG A 262 -27.20 12.33 -6.89
C ARG A 262 -27.69 11.89 -8.27
N VAL A 263 -26.75 11.46 -9.12
CA VAL A 263 -27.04 10.86 -10.41
C VAL A 263 -27.72 9.49 -10.23
N PHE A 264 -27.18 8.66 -9.32
CA PHE A 264 -27.75 7.34 -9.04
C PHE A 264 -28.60 7.36 -7.78
N ARG A 265 -29.81 6.82 -7.86
CA ARG A 265 -30.80 6.79 -6.77
C ARG A 265 -30.32 5.95 -5.60
N LYS A 266 -29.65 4.83 -5.86
CA LYS A 266 -29.13 3.91 -4.85
C LYS A 266 -27.64 4.08 -4.62
N GLN A 267 -27.23 4.17 -3.36
CA GLN A 267 -25.83 4.26 -2.95
C GLN A 267 -25.02 2.97 -3.24
N SER A 268 -25.70 1.84 -3.44
CA SER A 268 -25.07 0.57 -3.74
C SER A 268 -25.81 -0.15 -4.86
N LEU A 269 -25.08 -0.48 -5.90
CA LEU A 269 -25.53 -1.32 -7.01
C LEU A 269 -25.01 -2.76 -6.89
N ARG A 270 -24.34 -3.11 -5.78
CA ARG A 270 -23.58 -4.34 -5.64
C ARG A 270 -24.42 -5.58 -5.96
N LYS A 271 -25.54 -5.76 -5.27
CA LYS A 271 -26.38 -6.95 -5.45
C LYS A 271 -26.98 -7.04 -6.85
N ALA A 272 -27.42 -5.90 -7.43
CA ALA A 272 -27.94 -5.84 -8.78
C ALA A 272 -26.88 -6.20 -9.82
N TYR A 273 -25.65 -5.72 -9.62
CA TYR A 273 -24.50 -6.03 -10.47
C TYR A 273 -24.09 -7.51 -10.39
N GLU A 274 -23.97 -8.06 -9.17
CA GLU A 274 -23.64 -9.47 -8.95
C GLU A 274 -24.68 -10.39 -9.62
N ASN A 275 -25.98 -10.05 -9.51
CA ASN A 275 -27.04 -10.79 -10.21
C ASN A 275 -26.92 -10.68 -11.74
N ALA A 276 -26.60 -9.48 -12.28
CA ALA A 276 -26.43 -9.30 -13.72
C ALA A 276 -25.22 -10.09 -14.27
N VAL A 277 -24.09 -10.11 -13.53
CA VAL A 277 -22.92 -10.92 -13.86
C VAL A 277 -23.27 -12.40 -13.87
N GLY A 278 -24.00 -12.90 -12.86
CA GLY A 278 -24.46 -14.29 -12.82
C GLY A 278 -25.40 -14.64 -13.98
N ASN A 279 -26.36 -13.77 -14.30
CA ASN A 279 -27.29 -13.96 -15.43
C ASN A 279 -26.57 -13.94 -16.79
N ALA A 280 -25.50 -13.15 -16.90
CA ALA A 280 -24.65 -13.10 -18.09
C ALA A 280 -23.67 -14.29 -18.18
N LYS A 281 -23.62 -15.16 -17.15
CA LYS A 281 -22.69 -16.30 -17.01
C LYS A 281 -21.23 -15.88 -17.17
N LEU A 282 -20.85 -14.79 -16.51
CA LEU A 282 -19.49 -14.25 -16.54
C LEU A 282 -18.74 -14.63 -15.26
N ASP A 283 -17.56 -15.25 -15.43
CA ASP A 283 -16.72 -15.66 -14.32
C ASP A 283 -15.66 -14.60 -13.97
N ASP A 284 -15.34 -14.49 -12.67
CA ASP A 284 -14.31 -13.59 -12.11
C ASP A 284 -14.51 -12.11 -12.51
N VAL A 285 -15.77 -11.68 -12.59
CA VAL A 285 -16.14 -10.30 -12.94
C VAL A 285 -16.70 -9.57 -11.73
N ASN A 286 -16.01 -8.55 -11.31
CA ASN A 286 -16.44 -7.64 -10.26
C ASN A 286 -16.54 -6.21 -10.78
N PHE A 287 -17.07 -5.27 -9.99
CA PHE A 287 -17.28 -3.90 -10.45
C PHE A 287 -15.96 -3.19 -10.86
N HIS A 288 -14.82 -3.59 -10.29
CA HIS A 288 -13.52 -3.03 -10.65
C HIS A 288 -13.02 -3.56 -12.01
N THR A 289 -13.51 -4.72 -12.45
CA THR A 289 -13.26 -5.26 -13.79
C THR A 289 -13.72 -4.31 -14.89
N LEU A 290 -14.79 -3.53 -14.68
CA LEU A 290 -15.26 -2.52 -15.65
C LEU A 290 -14.19 -1.43 -15.89
N ARG A 291 -13.51 -1.00 -14.84
CA ARG A 291 -12.41 -0.05 -14.95
C ARG A 291 -11.17 -0.69 -15.63
N HIS A 292 -10.91 -1.96 -15.36
CA HIS A 292 -9.88 -2.69 -16.09
C HIS A 292 -10.22 -2.83 -17.57
N THR A 293 -11.51 -3.06 -17.89
CA THR A 293 -12.01 -3.10 -19.25
C THR A 293 -11.77 -1.78 -19.98
N PHE A 294 -12.16 -0.64 -19.38
CA PHE A 294 -11.86 0.68 -19.94
C PHE A 294 -10.36 0.83 -20.22
N ALA A 295 -9.51 0.53 -19.23
CA ALA A 295 -8.08 0.71 -19.37
C ALA A 295 -7.45 -0.19 -20.44
N SER A 296 -7.87 -1.45 -20.50
CA SER A 296 -7.38 -2.42 -21.47
C SER A 296 -7.76 -2.04 -22.88
N TRP A 297 -9.04 -1.72 -23.12
CA TRP A 297 -9.52 -1.28 -24.43
C TRP A 297 -8.93 0.06 -24.86
N ALA A 298 -8.73 1.01 -23.95
CA ALA A 298 -8.06 2.26 -24.26
C ALA A 298 -6.64 2.04 -24.80
N VAL A 299 -5.84 1.18 -24.11
CA VAL A 299 -4.49 0.86 -24.56
C VAL A 299 -4.48 0.10 -25.88
N MET A 300 -5.35 -0.91 -26.05
CA MET A 300 -5.49 -1.67 -27.30
C MET A 300 -5.87 -0.76 -28.48
N ARG A 301 -6.68 0.28 -28.23
CA ARG A 301 -7.08 1.29 -29.23
C ARG A 301 -6.11 2.46 -29.36
N GLY A 302 -4.91 2.35 -28.76
CA GLY A 302 -3.84 3.29 -29.03
C GLY A 302 -3.71 4.46 -28.06
N VAL A 303 -4.50 4.58 -26.99
CA VAL A 303 -4.30 5.59 -25.94
C VAL A 303 -2.95 5.35 -25.26
N SER A 304 -2.17 6.40 -25.08
CA SER A 304 -0.87 6.29 -24.43
C SER A 304 -1.00 5.99 -22.93
N LEU A 305 -0.01 5.34 -22.34
CA LEU A 305 -0.02 5.05 -20.91
C LEU A 305 -0.08 6.32 -20.05
N LYS A 306 0.45 7.44 -20.56
CA LYS A 306 0.41 8.73 -19.88
C LYS A 306 -1.01 9.31 -19.87
N GLU A 307 -1.68 9.35 -21.01
CA GLU A 307 -3.08 9.76 -21.11
C GLU A 307 -3.99 8.86 -20.27
N LEU A 308 -3.78 7.54 -20.34
CA LEU A 308 -4.51 6.59 -19.50
C LEU A 308 -4.28 6.82 -18.00
N GLN A 309 -3.06 7.16 -17.58
CA GLN A 309 -2.76 7.52 -16.19
C GLN A 309 -3.62 8.73 -15.75
N GLU A 310 -3.73 9.74 -16.59
CA GLU A 310 -4.49 10.97 -16.31
C GLU A 310 -6.00 10.68 -16.27
N LEU A 311 -6.54 9.99 -17.26
CA LEU A 311 -7.94 9.57 -17.31
C LEU A 311 -8.34 8.76 -16.08
N LEU A 312 -7.52 7.80 -15.70
CA LEU A 312 -7.77 6.97 -14.52
C LEU A 312 -7.49 7.69 -13.19
N GLY A 313 -6.71 8.77 -13.19
CA GLY A 313 -6.22 9.43 -11.97
C GLY A 313 -5.37 8.49 -11.12
N HIS A 314 -4.39 7.84 -11.74
CA HIS A 314 -3.38 7.06 -11.06
C HIS A 314 -2.29 7.98 -10.51
N SER A 315 -1.91 7.79 -9.25
CA SER A 315 -0.90 8.61 -8.59
C SER A 315 0.52 8.39 -9.14
N SER A 316 0.76 7.23 -9.76
CA SER A 316 2.04 6.89 -10.39
C SER A 316 1.83 6.15 -11.71
N LEU A 317 2.77 6.31 -12.64
CA LEU A 317 2.76 5.58 -13.91
C LEU A 317 2.88 4.06 -13.68
N ALA A 318 3.57 3.63 -12.64
CA ALA A 318 3.71 2.22 -12.28
C ALA A 318 2.36 1.49 -12.12
N MET A 319 1.30 2.19 -11.66
CA MET A 319 -0.04 1.63 -11.59
C MET A 319 -0.65 1.37 -12.97
N THR A 320 -0.25 2.14 -13.98
CA THR A 320 -0.75 2.04 -15.36
C THR A 320 0.08 1.06 -16.18
N MET A 321 1.36 0.86 -15.83
CA MET A 321 2.27 -0.07 -16.51
C MET A 321 1.74 -1.52 -16.58
N ARG A 322 0.82 -1.90 -15.69
CA ARG A 322 0.15 -3.21 -15.76
C ARG A 322 -0.63 -3.46 -17.05
N TYR A 323 -0.98 -2.41 -17.81
CA TYR A 323 -1.67 -2.49 -19.10
C TYR A 323 -0.71 -2.39 -20.28
N ALA A 324 0.59 -2.14 -20.07
CA ALA A 324 1.56 -1.88 -21.13
C ALA A 324 1.67 -3.03 -22.15
N HIS A 325 1.55 -4.27 -21.67
CA HIS A 325 1.61 -5.46 -22.52
C HIS A 325 0.43 -5.61 -23.50
N LEU A 326 -0.63 -4.83 -23.33
CA LEU A 326 -1.79 -4.80 -24.22
C LEU A 326 -1.64 -3.79 -25.35
N ALA A 327 -0.59 -2.95 -25.33
CA ALA A 327 -0.33 -2.00 -26.39
C ALA A 327 0.02 -2.78 -27.68
N PRO A 328 -0.62 -2.44 -28.84
CA PRO A 328 -0.20 -3.00 -30.10
C PRO A 328 1.28 -2.66 -30.36
N GLU A 329 1.95 -3.40 -31.26
CA GLU A 329 3.39 -3.25 -31.56
C GLU A 329 3.78 -1.80 -31.94
N ARG A 330 3.89 -0.95 -30.93
CA ARG A 330 4.16 0.47 -31.08
C ARG A 330 5.62 0.76 -31.41
N LEU A 331 6.53 -0.17 -31.11
CA LEU A 331 7.95 0.04 -31.36
C LEU A 331 8.23 0.15 -32.85
N ARG A 332 7.66 -0.75 -33.67
CA ARG A 332 7.79 -0.68 -35.13
C ARG A 332 7.16 0.60 -35.68
N SER A 333 5.92 0.92 -35.28
CA SER A 333 5.24 2.13 -35.74
C SER A 333 5.88 3.41 -35.21
N ALA A 334 6.53 3.39 -34.04
CA ALA A 334 7.29 4.52 -33.53
C ALA A 334 8.57 4.76 -34.34
N VAL A 335 9.31 3.69 -34.67
CA VAL A 335 10.49 3.78 -35.52
C VAL A 335 10.11 4.18 -36.96
N ALA A 336 9.01 3.65 -37.51
CA ALA A 336 8.53 4.04 -38.83
C ALA A 336 8.21 5.55 -38.95
N ARG A 337 7.87 6.23 -37.84
CA ARG A 337 7.68 7.70 -37.84
C ARG A 337 8.98 8.48 -38.03
N LEU A 338 10.13 7.83 -37.89
CA LEU A 338 11.44 8.41 -38.11
C LEU A 338 11.90 8.23 -39.56
N GLU A 339 11.13 7.50 -40.42
CA GLU A 339 11.43 7.33 -41.82
C GLU A 339 11.50 8.71 -42.52
N GLY A 340 12.52 8.89 -43.34
CA GLY A 340 12.73 10.13 -44.06
C GLY A 340 13.59 11.19 -43.35
N LEU A 341 13.93 11.01 -42.03
CA LEU A 341 14.80 11.95 -41.32
C LEU A 341 16.23 11.98 -41.88
N THR A 342 16.69 10.90 -42.48
CA THR A 342 18.04 10.77 -43.04
C THR A 342 18.07 10.91 -44.56
N GLY A 343 16.98 11.37 -45.22
CA GLY A 343 16.95 11.76 -46.63
C GLY A 343 16.78 10.63 -47.65
N GLY A 344 16.51 9.40 -47.24
CA GLY A 344 16.26 8.28 -48.17
C GLY A 344 15.12 7.39 -47.70
N LYS A 345 14.14 7.09 -48.57
CA LYS A 345 13.33 5.88 -48.44
C LYS A 345 14.03 4.81 -49.29
N PRO A 346 14.81 3.89 -48.67
CA PRO A 346 15.36 2.79 -49.46
C PRO A 346 14.16 1.98 -49.99
N THR A 347 14.13 1.77 -51.29
CA THR A 347 13.12 0.91 -51.92
C THR A 347 13.39 -0.53 -51.53
N VAL A 348 12.37 -1.37 -51.55
CA VAL A 348 12.48 -2.81 -51.25
C VAL A 348 13.52 -3.47 -52.16
N GLU A 349 13.70 -2.96 -53.36
CA GLU A 349 14.71 -3.41 -54.33
C GLU A 349 16.13 -3.08 -53.89
N GLU A 350 16.39 -1.89 -53.32
CA GLU A 350 17.72 -1.49 -52.79
C GLU A 350 18.08 -2.29 -51.54
N ILE A 351 17.12 -2.61 -50.69
CA ILE A 351 17.34 -3.43 -49.51
C ILE A 351 17.70 -4.87 -49.94
N ASN A 352 16.98 -5.43 -50.90
CA ASN A 352 17.21 -6.80 -51.35
C ASN A 352 18.57 -6.90 -52.17
N ALA A 353 18.97 -5.86 -52.84
CA ALA A 353 20.26 -5.81 -53.49
C ALA A 353 21.45 -5.75 -52.52
N SER A 354 21.28 -5.05 -51.36
CA SER A 354 22.35 -4.95 -50.36
C SER A 354 22.43 -6.17 -49.41
N VAL A 355 21.44 -7.05 -49.39
CA VAL A 355 21.46 -8.31 -48.59
C VAL A 355 22.07 -9.47 -49.42
N ASN A 356 22.08 -9.36 -50.76
CA ASN A 356 22.59 -10.39 -51.67
C ASN A 356 23.98 -10.05 -52.28
N ALA A 357 24.60 -8.97 -51.83
CA ALA A 357 25.96 -8.58 -52.13
C ALA A 357 26.90 -8.83 -50.90
#